data_fe6c503b19b512c8764a63142507773a
#
_entry.id   fe6c503b19b512c8764a63142507773a
#
_cell.length_a   1.000
_cell.length_b   1.000
_cell.length_c   1.000
_cell.angle_alpha   90.00
_cell.angle_beta   90.00
_cell.angle_gamma   90.00
#
_symmetry.space_group_name_H-M   'P 1'
#
loop_
_entity.id
_entity.type
_entity.pdbx_description
1 polymer ?
#
loop_
_entity_poly.entity_id
_entity_poly.type
_entity_poly.pdbx_seq_one_letter_code
_entity_poly.pdbx_strand_id
1 'polypeptide(L)'
;MKNLLLKLSIFCTSVVLIIAGCQRTDHNRQPLKRILLVPDSVATSIAEHFKPSVFFNENNPTNNAATKSTLTGQNKIKTKYLFNDSYGNPALYIFNFENNAGFIFVSADYQMQPILGYVEHGEFKKDIVPVGIIEWVNTTMENIEIVRNRLYDNSKGAAVAWRNYYNQNGNNNIKLKVAPLINNCINDKYSVTTIGPLLPVTWGQGCTYNELCPSLSCNLGCGTGRAWTGCVATATAQVIKYWHPTSGYNYNYASMPVSYGNNEVQRLMKDIGSATNMAYGCSGSGAESNKVPIALKTVFGFNSANYVSYSWQRVLNNLNYHWPVLLDGCRTQTGNWFIINWWNNYSDCHEWVCDGYSEYSVEWCVNGQYSGGCSYLYFHMNWGWHEVGVTNDYNGWFAFDNWNIPSLNKNYQYARNITSEICP
;
A
#
# COMPACT_ATOMS: atom_id res chain seq x y z
N MET A 1 29.47 58.05 -9.44
CA MET A 1 29.51 56.62 -9.28
C MET A 1 29.84 56.13 -7.85
N LYS A 2 30.73 56.78 -7.10
CA LYS A 2 31.06 56.34 -5.72
C LYS A 2 29.92 56.42 -4.69
N ASN A 3 29.03 57.35 -4.86
CA ASN A 3 27.88 57.53 -3.91
C ASN A 3 26.70 56.58 -4.12
N LEU A 4 26.64 55.91 -5.27
CA LEU A 4 25.59 54.95 -5.55
C LEU A 4 25.92 53.54 -4.98
N LEU A 5 27.21 53.18 -4.97
CA LEU A 5 27.68 51.91 -4.40
C LEU A 5 27.60 51.86 -2.87
N LEU A 6 27.78 53.04 -2.21
CA LEU A 6 27.67 53.14 -0.75
C LEU A 6 26.23 53.02 -0.27
N LYS A 7 25.23 53.51 -1.04
CA LYS A 7 23.80 53.39 -0.72
C LYS A 7 23.28 51.98 -0.93
N LEU A 8 23.81 51.26 -1.92
CA LEU A 8 23.43 49.85 -2.15
C LEU A 8 24.00 48.92 -1.07
N SER A 9 25.22 49.18 -0.59
CA SER A 9 25.86 48.43 0.50
C SER A 9 25.13 48.58 1.84
N ILE A 10 24.63 49.77 2.17
CA ILE A 10 23.88 50.00 3.41
C ILE A 10 22.48 49.37 3.35
N PHE A 11 21.86 49.29 2.16
CA PHE A 11 20.55 48.67 2.01
C PHE A 11 20.64 47.13 2.09
N CYS A 12 21.69 46.47 1.56
CA CYS A 12 21.92 45.05 1.72
C CYS A 12 22.24 44.65 3.17
N THR A 13 22.98 45.47 3.93
CA THR A 13 23.30 45.12 5.32
C THR A 13 22.12 45.29 6.26
N SER A 14 21.19 46.24 6.00
CA SER A 14 19.98 46.37 6.80
C SER A 14 18.92 45.31 6.53
N VAL A 15 18.85 44.76 5.30
CA VAL A 15 17.92 43.64 4.98
C VAL A 15 18.43 42.30 5.57
N VAL A 16 19.73 42.08 5.64
CA VAL A 16 20.29 40.88 6.27
C VAL A 16 20.12 40.89 7.80
N LEU A 17 20.15 42.07 8.43
CA LEU A 17 19.90 42.18 9.88
C LEU A 17 18.46 42.01 10.31
N ILE A 18 17.47 42.28 9.42
CA ILE A 18 16.05 42.02 9.71
C ILE A 18 15.68 40.56 9.58
N ILE A 19 16.38 39.76 8.71
CA ILE A 19 16.16 38.33 8.58
C ILE A 19 16.81 37.55 9.74
N ALA A 20 17.86 38.05 10.35
CA ALA A 20 18.52 37.41 11.49
C ALA A 20 17.81 37.59 12.84
N GLY A 21 16.80 38.49 12.90
CA GLY A 21 16.09 38.83 14.16
C GLY A 21 14.84 37.98 14.45
N CYS A 22 14.39 37.14 13.54
CA CYS A 22 13.14 36.33 13.70
C CYS A 22 13.34 34.83 13.83
N GLN A 23 14.55 34.36 14.04
CA GLN A 23 14.80 32.96 14.41
C GLN A 23 15.21 32.84 15.89
N ARG A 24 14.25 33.07 16.79
CA ARG A 24 14.29 32.39 18.08
C ARG A 24 13.82 30.97 17.85
N THR A 25 14.72 30.15 17.31
CA THR A 25 14.59 28.70 17.39
C THR A 25 14.91 28.32 18.82
N ASP A 26 13.88 27.95 19.57
CA ASP A 26 14.04 27.16 20.80
C ASP A 26 14.62 25.79 20.42
N HIS A 27 15.92 25.75 20.15
CA HIS A 27 16.67 24.57 19.68
C HIS A 27 16.88 23.50 20.77
N ASN A 28 16.24 23.59 21.94
CA ASN A 28 16.52 22.67 23.06
C ASN A 28 15.32 21.91 23.62
N ARG A 29 14.19 21.87 22.95
CA ARG A 29 13.16 20.87 23.28
C ARG A 29 13.24 19.75 22.24
N GLN A 30 14.05 18.73 22.52
CA GLN A 30 13.80 17.44 21.85
C GLN A 30 12.33 17.07 22.08
N PRO A 31 11.56 16.77 21.02
CA PRO A 31 10.20 16.33 21.19
C PRO A 31 10.21 15.11 22.11
N LEU A 32 9.48 15.18 23.21
CA LEU A 32 9.40 14.07 24.18
C LEU A 32 8.82 12.87 23.44
N LYS A 33 9.64 11.87 23.21
CA LYS A 33 9.23 10.60 22.61
C LYS A 33 8.10 10.00 23.46
N ARG A 34 6.94 9.82 22.86
CA ARG A 34 5.79 9.19 23.51
C ARG A 34 5.50 7.85 22.89
N ILE A 35 5.73 6.79 23.63
CA ILE A 35 5.43 5.43 23.21
C ILE A 35 4.26 4.92 24.04
N LEU A 36 3.16 4.57 23.39
CA LEU A 36 1.96 3.99 23.98
C LEU A 36 1.81 2.55 23.50
N LEU A 37 2.65 1.66 24.02
CA LEU A 37 2.71 0.28 23.58
C LEU A 37 1.40 -0.47 23.78
N VAL A 38 1.00 -1.17 22.74
CA VAL A 38 -0.07 -2.16 22.74
C VAL A 38 0.50 -3.47 23.30
N PRO A 39 -0.03 -3.99 24.43
CA PRO A 39 0.40 -5.27 24.96
C PRO A 39 0.16 -6.41 23.97
N ASP A 40 1.02 -7.40 23.99
CA ASP A 40 0.91 -8.61 23.16
C ASP A 40 -0.46 -9.29 23.30
N SER A 41 -0.98 -9.39 24.51
CA SER A 41 -2.30 -9.98 24.79
C SER A 41 -3.44 -9.19 24.12
N VAL A 42 -3.30 -7.88 24.02
CA VAL A 42 -4.28 -7.02 23.35
C VAL A 42 -4.20 -7.22 21.84
N ALA A 43 -3.00 -7.20 21.27
CA ALA A 43 -2.80 -7.43 19.83
C ALA A 43 -3.29 -8.84 19.42
N THR A 44 -3.01 -9.86 20.25
CA THR A 44 -3.51 -11.23 20.03
C THR A 44 -5.03 -11.27 20.05
N SER A 45 -5.66 -10.64 21.06
CA SER A 45 -7.13 -10.58 21.15
C SER A 45 -7.75 -9.89 19.93
N ILE A 46 -7.09 -8.85 19.37
CA ILE A 46 -7.54 -8.21 18.12
C ILE A 46 -7.55 -9.22 16.97
N ALA A 47 -6.48 -10.00 16.81
CA ALA A 47 -6.38 -10.99 15.76
C ALA A 47 -7.47 -12.08 15.91
N GLU A 48 -7.65 -12.61 17.13
CA GLU A 48 -8.66 -13.64 17.39
C GLU A 48 -10.09 -13.18 17.08
N HIS A 49 -10.39 -11.89 17.32
CA HIS A 49 -11.73 -11.33 17.12
C HIS A 49 -11.89 -10.55 15.83
N PHE A 50 -10.89 -10.56 14.96
CA PHE A 50 -10.93 -9.83 13.69
C PHE A 50 -12.03 -10.36 12.76
N LYS A 51 -12.81 -9.43 12.22
CA LYS A 51 -13.83 -9.68 11.19
C LYS A 51 -13.61 -8.69 10.06
N PRO A 52 -13.19 -9.13 8.87
CA PRO A 52 -12.93 -8.23 7.74
C PRO A 52 -14.13 -7.35 7.38
N SER A 53 -15.36 -7.89 7.47
CA SER A 53 -16.60 -7.17 7.16
C SER A 53 -16.84 -5.89 7.98
N VAL A 54 -16.14 -5.72 9.09
CA VAL A 54 -16.22 -4.50 9.92
C VAL A 54 -15.46 -3.33 9.26
N PHE A 55 -14.40 -3.63 8.52
CA PHE A 55 -13.53 -2.63 7.89
C PHE A 55 -13.69 -2.58 6.37
N PHE A 56 -13.99 -3.72 5.78
CA PHE A 56 -14.06 -3.90 4.34
C PHE A 56 -15.44 -4.48 4.03
N ASN A 57 -16.31 -3.70 3.43
CA ASN A 57 -17.68 -4.15 3.14
C ASN A 57 -17.69 -5.35 2.18
N GLU A 58 -17.48 -6.54 2.71
CA GLU A 58 -17.44 -7.81 1.96
C GLU A 58 -18.79 -8.16 1.32
N ASN A 59 -19.87 -7.50 1.74
CA ASN A 59 -21.21 -7.70 1.18
C ASN A 59 -21.50 -6.79 -0.02
N ASN A 60 -20.52 -6.02 -0.49
CA ASN A 60 -20.68 -5.22 -1.70
C ASN A 60 -20.90 -6.17 -2.91
N PRO A 61 -21.99 -6.02 -3.69
CA PRO A 61 -22.28 -6.88 -4.83
C PRO A 61 -21.22 -6.82 -5.94
N THR A 62 -20.34 -5.82 -5.92
CA THR A 62 -19.20 -5.74 -6.84
C THR A 62 -18.02 -6.62 -6.41
N ASN A 63 -18.02 -7.12 -5.17
CA ASN A 63 -17.01 -8.07 -4.71
C ASN A 63 -17.26 -9.43 -5.35
N ASN A 64 -16.34 -9.89 -6.17
CA ASN A 64 -16.40 -11.22 -6.76
C ASN A 64 -16.41 -12.28 -5.65
N ALA A 65 -17.14 -13.37 -5.87
CA ALA A 65 -17.32 -14.47 -4.90
C ALA A 65 -16.00 -15.15 -4.44
N ALA A 66 -14.89 -14.85 -5.10
CA ALA A 66 -13.55 -15.35 -4.78
C ALA A 66 -12.90 -14.71 -3.53
N THR A 67 -13.47 -13.63 -3.00
CA THR A 67 -12.85 -12.82 -1.92
C THR A 67 -13.57 -12.91 -0.58
N LYS A 68 -14.50 -13.87 -0.38
CA LYS A 68 -15.15 -14.03 0.92
C LYS A 68 -14.20 -14.61 1.95
N SER A 69 -13.79 -13.78 2.90
CA SER A 69 -13.00 -14.21 4.05
C SER A 69 -13.74 -15.25 4.89
N THR A 70 -13.00 -16.23 5.37
CA THR A 70 -13.49 -17.25 6.31
C THR A 70 -13.39 -16.80 7.77
N LEU A 71 -12.86 -15.60 8.02
CA LEU A 71 -12.64 -15.07 9.37
C LEU A 71 -13.96 -14.56 9.97
N THR A 72 -14.36 -15.16 11.07
CA THR A 72 -15.69 -14.92 11.71
C THR A 72 -15.59 -14.20 13.07
N GLY A 73 -14.36 -13.85 13.50
CA GLY A 73 -14.12 -13.26 14.82
C GLY A 73 -13.96 -14.29 15.95
N GLN A 74 -13.73 -15.55 15.60
CA GLN A 74 -13.23 -16.62 16.49
C GLN A 74 -12.07 -17.31 15.79
N ASN A 75 -11.06 -16.49 15.41
CA ASN A 75 -10.00 -16.92 14.53
C ASN A 75 -8.91 -17.63 15.34
N LYS A 76 -8.37 -18.72 14.80
CA LYS A 76 -7.22 -19.38 15.37
C LYS A 76 -5.94 -18.87 14.74
N ILE A 77 -5.01 -18.44 15.62
CA ILE A 77 -3.70 -17.94 15.21
C ILE A 77 -2.75 -19.13 15.03
N LYS A 78 -2.15 -19.24 13.83
CA LYS A 78 -1.14 -20.24 13.53
C LYS A 78 0.26 -19.80 13.96
N THR A 79 0.65 -18.59 13.56
CA THR A 79 1.96 -18.01 13.88
C THR A 79 1.85 -16.51 14.07
N LYS A 80 2.79 -15.96 14.84
CA LYS A 80 2.90 -14.53 15.12
C LYS A 80 4.33 -14.05 14.87
N TYR A 81 4.46 -12.88 14.26
CA TYR A 81 5.70 -12.15 14.14
C TYR A 81 5.60 -10.81 14.84
N LEU A 82 6.71 -10.37 15.42
CA LEU A 82 6.87 -9.04 16.00
C LEU A 82 8.02 -8.32 15.27
N PHE A 83 7.74 -7.10 14.83
CA PHE A 83 8.71 -6.18 14.27
C PHE A 83 8.92 -5.04 15.27
N ASN A 84 10.18 -4.71 15.52
CA ASN A 84 10.57 -3.64 16.42
C ASN A 84 10.99 -2.40 15.62
N ASP A 85 10.80 -1.20 16.20
CA ASP A 85 11.34 0.04 15.66
C ASP A 85 12.89 0.06 15.73
N SER A 86 13.50 1.11 15.19
CA SER A 86 14.97 1.28 15.19
C SER A 86 15.59 1.36 16.60
N TYR A 87 14.76 1.56 17.64
CA TYR A 87 15.13 1.60 19.06
C TYR A 87 14.86 0.31 19.81
N GLY A 88 14.35 -0.73 19.13
CA GLY A 88 14.05 -2.03 19.73
C GLY A 88 12.69 -2.14 20.40
N ASN A 89 11.81 -1.14 20.28
CA ASN A 89 10.46 -1.24 20.86
C ASN A 89 9.49 -1.93 19.87
N PRO A 90 8.53 -2.73 20.37
CA PRO A 90 7.45 -3.29 19.56
C PRO A 90 6.78 -2.21 18.69
N ALA A 91 6.64 -2.45 17.40
CA ALA A 91 6.02 -1.51 16.48
C ALA A 91 4.88 -2.14 15.65
N LEU A 92 5.06 -3.37 15.20
CA LEU A 92 4.10 -4.04 14.34
C LEU A 92 4.01 -5.52 14.69
N TYR A 93 2.80 -6.03 14.89
CA TYR A 93 2.51 -7.45 14.96
C TYR A 93 1.93 -7.94 13.63
N ILE A 94 2.32 -9.16 13.22
CA ILE A 94 1.69 -9.86 12.11
C ILE A 94 1.19 -11.20 12.64
N PHE A 95 -0.10 -11.51 12.42
CA PHE A 95 -0.73 -12.74 12.85
C PHE A 95 -1.20 -13.52 11.64
N ASN A 96 -0.64 -14.70 11.40
CA ASN A 96 -1.14 -15.68 10.44
C ASN A 96 -2.28 -16.48 11.06
N PHE A 97 -3.33 -16.71 10.29
CA PHE A 97 -4.45 -17.55 10.68
C PHE A 97 -4.29 -19.00 10.23
N GLU A 98 -4.91 -19.94 10.93
CA GLU A 98 -4.98 -21.34 10.51
C GLU A 98 -5.71 -21.47 9.16
N ASN A 99 -5.52 -22.62 8.50
CA ASN A 99 -6.19 -22.98 7.24
C ASN A 99 -5.96 -22.01 6.08
N ASN A 100 -4.79 -21.33 6.04
CA ASN A 100 -4.47 -20.32 5.03
C ASN A 100 -5.53 -19.19 4.92
N ALA A 101 -6.20 -18.87 6.03
CA ALA A 101 -7.22 -17.83 6.07
C ALA A 101 -6.66 -16.40 6.05
N GLY A 102 -5.42 -16.25 5.58
CA GLY A 102 -4.76 -14.97 5.48
C GLY A 102 -4.02 -14.55 6.76
N PHE A 103 -3.72 -13.26 6.83
CA PHE A 103 -3.01 -12.67 7.97
C PHE A 103 -3.35 -11.19 8.13
N ILE A 104 -3.14 -10.66 9.34
CA ILE A 104 -3.35 -9.24 9.61
C ILE A 104 -2.10 -8.57 10.18
N PHE A 105 -2.03 -7.27 9.95
CA PHE A 105 -1.05 -6.37 10.51
C PHE A 105 -1.70 -5.55 11.62
N VAL A 106 -1.24 -5.70 12.85
CA VAL A 106 -1.78 -5.01 14.03
C VAL A 106 -0.74 -4.06 14.56
N SER A 107 -1.12 -2.81 14.81
CA SER A 107 -0.21 -1.83 15.41
C SER A 107 0.21 -2.24 16.82
N ALA A 108 1.49 -2.03 17.14
CA ALA A 108 1.98 -2.13 18.52
C ALA A 108 2.01 -0.77 19.26
N ASP A 109 1.34 0.25 18.71
CA ASP A 109 1.24 1.57 19.31
C ASP A 109 -0.20 2.12 19.27
N TYR A 110 -0.74 2.51 20.42
CA TYR A 110 -2.10 3.07 20.52
C TYR A 110 -2.29 4.41 19.81
N GLN A 111 -1.22 5.06 19.37
CA GLN A 111 -1.31 6.28 18.56
C GLN A 111 -1.58 6.00 17.08
N MET A 112 -1.50 4.73 16.68
CA MET A 112 -1.86 4.24 15.34
C MET A 112 -3.24 3.57 15.39
N GLN A 113 -3.89 3.42 14.25
CA GLN A 113 -5.09 2.59 14.15
C GLN A 113 -4.79 1.11 14.49
N PRO A 114 -5.76 0.36 15.04
CA PRO A 114 -5.52 -1.02 15.47
C PRO A 114 -5.11 -1.96 14.35
N ILE A 115 -5.81 -1.95 13.23
CA ILE A 115 -5.53 -2.77 12.06
C ILE A 115 -4.85 -1.89 11.01
N LEU A 116 -3.67 -2.28 10.56
CA LEU A 116 -2.90 -1.57 9.54
C LEU A 116 -3.04 -2.21 8.15
N GLY A 117 -3.39 -3.49 8.09
CA GLY A 117 -3.63 -4.20 6.85
C GLY A 117 -4.17 -5.60 7.10
N TYR A 118 -4.73 -6.17 6.05
CA TYR A 118 -5.28 -7.51 6.04
C TYR A 118 -5.07 -8.15 4.66
N VAL A 119 -4.57 -9.35 4.65
CA VAL A 119 -4.41 -10.20 3.48
C VAL A 119 -5.39 -11.37 3.59
N GLU A 120 -6.17 -11.57 2.54
CA GLU A 120 -7.35 -12.46 2.55
C GLU A 120 -7.00 -13.94 2.58
N HIS A 121 -5.86 -14.32 2.00
CA HIS A 121 -5.44 -15.71 1.86
C HIS A 121 -3.94 -15.88 2.07
N GLY A 122 -3.52 -17.08 2.48
CA GLY A 122 -2.12 -17.45 2.60
C GLY A 122 -1.51 -17.10 3.96
N GLU A 123 -0.19 -17.04 4.00
CA GLU A 123 0.60 -16.82 5.21
C GLU A 123 1.73 -15.84 4.94
N PHE A 124 1.96 -14.94 5.87
CA PHE A 124 3.17 -14.14 5.89
C PHE A 124 4.37 -15.03 6.25
N LYS A 125 5.42 -15.04 5.43
CA LYS A 125 6.68 -15.74 5.66
C LYS A 125 7.81 -14.75 5.41
N LYS A 126 8.62 -14.48 6.44
CA LYS A 126 9.68 -13.45 6.41
C LYS A 126 10.61 -13.54 5.19
N ASP A 127 10.90 -14.76 4.74
CA ASP A 127 11.91 -15.04 3.72
C ASP A 127 11.36 -14.98 2.28
N ILE A 128 10.02 -14.94 2.13
CA ILE A 128 9.35 -14.98 0.84
C ILE A 128 8.19 -13.98 0.86
N VAL A 129 8.50 -12.70 0.72
CA VAL A 129 7.49 -11.62 0.74
C VAL A 129 7.64 -10.77 -0.52
N PRO A 130 6.55 -10.45 -1.23
CA PRO A 130 6.59 -9.52 -2.36
C PRO A 130 7.24 -8.19 -1.99
N VAL A 131 8.02 -7.64 -2.91
CA VAL A 131 8.76 -6.38 -2.69
C VAL A 131 7.82 -5.25 -2.27
N GLY A 132 6.64 -5.15 -2.88
CA GLY A 132 5.64 -4.14 -2.51
C GLY A 132 5.16 -4.24 -1.07
N ILE A 133 4.98 -5.46 -0.52
CA ILE A 133 4.65 -5.64 0.91
C ILE A 133 5.82 -5.28 1.80
N ILE A 134 7.05 -5.65 1.42
CA ILE A 134 8.25 -5.26 2.19
C ILE A 134 8.34 -3.75 2.26
N GLU A 135 8.12 -3.05 1.15
CA GLU A 135 8.14 -1.60 1.10
C GLU A 135 7.04 -0.99 1.96
N TRP A 136 5.82 -1.52 1.87
CA TRP A 136 4.70 -1.08 2.70
C TRP A 136 5.01 -1.29 4.20
N VAL A 137 5.58 -2.43 4.61
CA VAL A 137 5.98 -2.69 6.00
C VAL A 137 7.04 -1.69 6.45
N ASN A 138 8.07 -1.44 5.65
CA ASN A 138 9.12 -0.48 5.98
C ASN A 138 8.56 0.93 6.17
N THR A 139 7.73 1.39 5.23
CA THR A 139 7.05 2.69 5.32
C THR A 139 6.15 2.77 6.56
N THR A 140 5.43 1.70 6.87
CA THR A 140 4.58 1.62 8.07
C THR A 140 5.43 1.73 9.35
N MET A 141 6.58 1.08 9.40
CA MET A 141 7.50 1.16 10.54
C MET A 141 8.05 2.59 10.72
N GLU A 142 8.45 3.25 9.64
CA GLU A 142 8.89 4.65 9.67
C GLU A 142 7.77 5.59 10.16
N ASN A 143 6.54 5.38 9.73
CA ASN A 143 5.38 6.15 10.17
C ASN A 143 5.12 5.98 11.68
N ILE A 144 5.26 4.77 12.21
CA ILE A 144 5.15 4.53 13.65
C ILE A 144 6.21 5.32 14.43
N GLU A 145 7.45 5.35 13.93
CA GLU A 145 8.52 6.15 14.54
C GLU A 145 8.23 7.66 14.50
N ILE A 146 7.68 8.16 13.39
CA ILE A 146 7.27 9.57 13.24
C ILE A 146 6.23 9.94 14.29
N VAL A 147 5.20 9.13 14.45
CA VAL A 147 4.15 9.35 15.45
C VAL A 147 4.72 9.31 16.87
N ARG A 148 5.60 8.36 17.18
CA ARG A 148 6.29 8.23 18.47
C ARG A 148 7.16 9.43 18.81
N ASN A 149 7.77 10.03 17.81
CA ASN A 149 8.60 11.22 17.97
C ASN A 149 7.77 12.51 18.03
N ARG A 150 6.44 12.41 18.06
CA ARG A 150 5.50 13.54 18.06
C ARG A 150 5.67 14.53 16.91
N LEU A 151 6.19 14.06 15.81
CA LEU A 151 6.24 14.83 14.57
C LEU A 151 4.81 14.97 13.96
N TYR A 152 3.90 14.10 14.38
CA TYR A 152 2.49 14.12 14.01
C TYR A 152 1.63 13.60 15.18
N ASP A 153 0.50 14.27 15.50
CA ASP A 153 -0.42 13.85 16.56
C ASP A 153 -1.68 13.21 15.96
N ASN A 154 -1.70 11.88 15.92
CA ASN A 154 -2.86 11.08 15.51
C ASN A 154 -3.65 10.52 16.71
N SER A 155 -3.29 10.89 17.92
CA SER A 155 -3.77 10.26 19.15
C SER A 155 -5.30 10.26 19.32
N LYS A 156 -5.99 11.30 18.85
CA LYS A 156 -7.47 11.40 18.95
C LYS A 156 -8.16 10.40 18.02
N GLY A 157 -7.78 10.40 16.74
CA GLY A 157 -8.34 9.50 15.74
C GLY A 157 -8.05 8.05 16.08
N ALA A 158 -6.82 7.74 16.44
CA ALA A 158 -6.43 6.41 16.86
C ALA A 158 -7.23 5.94 18.08
N ALA A 159 -7.38 6.78 19.11
CA ALA A 159 -8.17 6.43 20.30
C ALA A 159 -9.62 6.07 19.99
N VAL A 160 -10.23 6.77 19.03
CA VAL A 160 -11.60 6.48 18.57
C VAL A 160 -11.61 5.15 17.81
N ALA A 161 -10.66 4.91 16.90
CA ALA A 161 -10.56 3.66 16.15
C ALA A 161 -10.40 2.45 17.08
N TRP A 162 -9.54 2.54 18.09
CA TRP A 162 -9.36 1.50 19.12
C TRP A 162 -10.65 1.22 19.88
N ARG A 163 -11.35 2.27 20.34
CA ARG A 163 -12.61 2.14 21.07
C ARG A 163 -13.68 1.47 20.21
N ASN A 164 -13.86 1.93 18.97
CA ASN A 164 -14.88 1.38 18.08
C ASN A 164 -14.61 -0.08 17.77
N TYR A 165 -13.35 -0.46 17.54
CA TYR A 165 -13.00 -1.84 17.35
C TYR A 165 -13.40 -2.71 18.54
N TYR A 166 -13.15 -2.27 19.77
CA TYR A 166 -13.54 -3.01 20.96
C TYR A 166 -15.04 -3.10 21.17
N ASN A 167 -15.77 -2.01 20.97
CA ASN A 167 -17.22 -1.96 21.12
C ASN A 167 -17.93 -2.90 20.13
N GLN A 168 -17.46 -2.97 18.90
CA GLN A 168 -18.05 -3.81 17.85
C GLN A 168 -17.78 -5.31 18.08
N ASN A 169 -16.69 -5.65 18.73
CA ASN A 169 -16.31 -7.04 18.98
C ASN A 169 -16.75 -7.58 20.36
N GLY A 170 -17.54 -6.82 21.11
CA GLY A 170 -18.10 -7.27 22.40
C GLY A 170 -17.08 -7.43 23.52
N ASN A 171 -15.88 -6.90 23.37
CA ASN A 171 -14.75 -7.12 24.28
C ASN A 171 -14.68 -6.04 25.37
N ASN A 172 -15.70 -5.98 26.24
CA ASN A 172 -15.80 -5.00 27.32
C ASN A 172 -14.74 -5.15 28.43
N ASN A 173 -13.90 -6.20 28.38
CA ASN A 173 -12.98 -6.54 29.48
C ASN A 173 -11.58 -5.94 29.33
N ILE A 174 -11.23 -5.32 28.22
CA ILE A 174 -9.90 -4.75 28.02
C ILE A 174 -9.92 -3.26 28.37
N LYS A 175 -9.25 -2.89 29.45
CA LYS A 175 -9.04 -1.48 29.82
C LYS A 175 -8.03 -0.87 28.86
N LEU A 176 -8.51 -0.10 27.88
CA LEU A 176 -7.66 0.66 26.98
C LEU A 176 -6.88 1.71 27.77
N LYS A 177 -5.55 1.69 27.67
CA LYS A 177 -4.67 2.77 28.18
C LYS A 177 -4.68 4.02 27.29
N VAL A 178 -5.72 4.21 26.52
CA VAL A 178 -5.92 5.41 25.68
C VAL A 178 -6.56 6.46 26.56
N ALA A 179 -6.07 7.70 26.48
CA ALA A 179 -6.64 8.79 27.24
C ALA A 179 -8.17 8.85 27.01
N PRO A 180 -8.98 8.87 28.08
CA PRO A 180 -10.42 8.94 27.92
C PRO A 180 -10.75 10.25 27.16
N LEU A 181 -11.20 10.12 25.92
CA LEU A 181 -11.95 11.21 25.32
C LEU A 181 -13.22 11.32 26.16
N ILE A 182 -13.41 12.45 26.85
CA ILE A 182 -14.66 12.72 27.58
C ILE A 182 -15.71 12.91 26.50
N ASN A 183 -16.42 11.82 26.22
CA ASN A 183 -17.38 11.79 25.13
C ASN A 183 -18.76 11.62 25.73
N ASN A 184 -19.52 12.70 25.76
CA ASN A 184 -20.91 12.72 26.18
C ASN A 184 -21.87 12.47 25.01
N CYS A 185 -21.37 12.03 23.86
CA CYS A 185 -22.19 11.67 22.73
C CYS A 185 -22.58 10.19 22.80
N ILE A 186 -23.86 9.94 22.75
CA ILE A 186 -24.43 8.60 22.83
C ILE A 186 -24.10 7.77 21.55
N ASN A 187 -23.77 8.42 20.45
CA ASN A 187 -23.48 7.77 19.16
C ASN A 187 -22.33 8.48 18.43
N ASP A 188 -21.12 7.92 18.49
CA ASP A 188 -20.09 8.23 17.47
C ASP A 188 -20.62 7.71 16.11
N LYS A 189 -20.59 8.56 15.09
CA LYS A 189 -20.96 8.14 13.74
C LYS A 189 -19.75 7.54 13.06
N TYR A 190 -19.95 6.40 12.46
CA TYR A 190 -18.95 5.79 11.58
C TYR A 190 -19.61 5.38 10.26
N SER A 191 -18.83 5.42 9.21
CA SER A 191 -19.24 4.94 7.88
C SER A 191 -18.08 4.21 7.22
N VAL A 192 -18.42 3.24 6.41
CA VAL A 192 -17.47 2.48 5.58
C VAL A 192 -17.91 2.59 4.14
N THR A 193 -17.03 3.09 3.29
CA THR A 193 -17.23 3.11 1.84
C THR A 193 -16.18 2.20 1.20
N THR A 194 -16.61 1.23 0.41
CA THR A 194 -15.70 0.27 -0.23
C THR A 194 -16.02 0.14 -1.71
N ILE A 195 -14.98 0.20 -2.53
CA ILE A 195 -15.01 -0.12 -3.97
C ILE A 195 -13.98 -1.23 -4.24
N GLY A 196 -14.37 -2.22 -5.01
CA GLY A 196 -13.51 -3.35 -5.37
C GLY A 196 -13.48 -4.46 -4.29
N PRO A 197 -12.59 -5.46 -4.46
CA PRO A 197 -11.62 -5.60 -5.56
C PRO A 197 -12.28 -5.67 -6.94
N LEU A 198 -11.69 -4.98 -7.93
CA LEU A 198 -12.25 -4.92 -9.30
C LEU A 198 -11.77 -6.07 -10.19
N LEU A 199 -10.53 -6.51 -10.00
CA LEU A 199 -9.91 -7.52 -10.85
C LEU A 199 -10.52 -8.90 -10.63
N PRO A 200 -10.87 -9.62 -11.71
CA PRO A 200 -11.41 -10.97 -11.61
C PRO A 200 -10.32 -12.05 -11.52
N VAL A 201 -9.03 -11.67 -11.50
CA VAL A 201 -7.90 -12.60 -11.63
C VAL A 201 -6.78 -12.27 -10.64
N THR A 202 -5.99 -13.32 -10.29
CA THR A 202 -4.84 -13.23 -9.38
C THR A 202 -3.64 -13.93 -10.05
N TRP A 203 -3.09 -13.30 -11.10
CA TRP A 203 -2.01 -13.94 -11.86
C TRP A 203 -0.64 -13.69 -11.24
N GLY A 204 0.30 -14.59 -11.55
CA GLY A 204 1.70 -14.51 -11.16
C GLY A 204 2.65 -14.42 -12.34
N GLN A 205 3.93 -14.66 -12.07
CA GLN A 205 5.01 -14.40 -13.04
C GLN A 205 5.74 -15.68 -13.49
N GLY A 206 5.58 -16.76 -12.76
CA GLY A 206 6.36 -17.98 -12.91
C GLY A 206 5.68 -19.07 -13.76
N CYS A 207 5.78 -20.29 -13.26
CA CYS A 207 5.26 -21.51 -13.91
C CYS A 207 3.81 -21.35 -14.37
N THR A 208 3.49 -21.86 -15.53
CA THR A 208 2.28 -21.73 -16.33
C THR A 208 2.06 -20.36 -16.99
N TYR A 209 2.53 -19.27 -16.41
CA TYR A 209 2.41 -17.94 -17.00
C TYR A 209 3.51 -17.64 -18.01
N ASN A 210 4.72 -18.18 -17.81
CA ASN A 210 5.95 -17.83 -18.52
C ASN A 210 6.31 -18.75 -19.70
N GLU A 211 5.41 -19.64 -20.14
CA GLU A 211 5.72 -20.64 -21.16
C GLU A 211 6.14 -20.06 -22.53
N LEU A 212 5.75 -18.84 -22.84
CA LEU A 212 6.14 -18.11 -24.05
C LEU A 212 7.27 -17.11 -23.81
N CYS A 213 7.83 -17.03 -22.60
CA CYS A 213 9.04 -16.24 -22.33
C CYS A 213 10.30 -16.90 -22.93
N PRO A 214 11.39 -16.15 -23.11
CA PRO A 214 12.66 -16.70 -23.61
C PRO A 214 13.17 -17.84 -22.74
N SER A 215 13.72 -18.88 -23.38
CA SER A 215 14.43 -19.95 -22.68
C SER A 215 15.84 -19.47 -22.36
N LEU A 216 16.14 -19.35 -21.08
CA LEU A 216 17.44 -18.92 -20.53
C LEU A 216 18.03 -19.99 -19.61
N SER A 217 17.52 -21.23 -19.67
CA SER A 217 17.87 -22.33 -18.77
C SER A 217 17.63 -22.02 -17.31
N CYS A 218 16.56 -21.25 -17.02
CA CYS A 218 16.18 -20.87 -15.66
C CYS A 218 15.63 -22.06 -14.87
N ASN A 219 15.97 -22.15 -13.59
CA ASN A 219 15.42 -23.14 -12.67
C ASN A 219 14.34 -22.51 -11.78
N LEU A 220 13.12 -22.40 -12.29
CA LEU A 220 11.96 -21.86 -11.57
C LEU A 220 11.08 -22.95 -10.93
N GLY A 221 11.56 -24.19 -10.86
CA GLY A 221 10.81 -25.29 -10.28
C GLY A 221 9.84 -26.01 -11.22
N CYS A 222 9.50 -25.44 -12.37
CA CYS A 222 8.59 -26.06 -13.37
C CYS A 222 9.30 -26.78 -14.52
N GLY A 223 10.61 -26.78 -14.55
CA GLY A 223 11.40 -27.55 -15.54
C GLY A 223 11.38 -27.00 -16.97
N THR A 224 10.77 -25.85 -17.23
CA THR A 224 10.63 -25.29 -18.59
C THR A 224 11.86 -24.51 -19.06
N GLY A 225 12.76 -24.13 -18.19
CA GLY A 225 13.94 -23.33 -18.48
C GLY A 225 13.63 -21.89 -18.90
N ARG A 226 12.39 -21.42 -18.75
CA ARG A 226 11.93 -20.10 -19.15
C ARG A 226 12.22 -19.03 -18.10
N ALA A 227 12.42 -17.79 -18.56
CA ALA A 227 12.52 -16.62 -17.71
C ALA A 227 11.17 -16.25 -17.06
N TRP A 228 11.18 -15.42 -16.03
CA TRP A 228 9.98 -14.81 -15.47
C TRP A 228 9.24 -13.94 -16.49
N THR A 229 7.90 -13.78 -16.39
CA THR A 229 7.15 -12.83 -17.22
C THR A 229 7.51 -11.38 -16.88
N GLY A 230 7.83 -11.11 -15.61
CA GLY A 230 8.07 -9.78 -15.05
C GLY A 230 6.81 -9.13 -14.50
N CYS A 231 6.98 -8.36 -13.41
CA CYS A 231 5.88 -7.71 -12.70
C CYS A 231 5.08 -6.75 -13.59
N VAL A 232 5.77 -5.98 -14.44
CA VAL A 232 5.14 -5.05 -15.39
C VAL A 232 4.21 -5.79 -16.36
N ALA A 233 4.63 -6.93 -16.91
CA ALA A 233 3.79 -7.70 -17.82
C ALA A 233 2.59 -8.30 -17.07
N THR A 234 2.80 -8.83 -15.86
CA THR A 234 1.75 -9.44 -15.06
C THR A 234 0.69 -8.44 -14.62
N ALA A 235 1.09 -7.31 -14.03
CA ALA A 235 0.18 -6.27 -13.59
C ALA A 235 -0.62 -5.67 -14.76
N THR A 236 0.05 -5.33 -15.85
CA THR A 236 -0.60 -4.82 -17.07
C THR A 236 -1.57 -5.84 -17.68
N ALA A 237 -1.22 -7.13 -17.70
CA ALA A 237 -2.09 -8.19 -18.22
C ALA A 237 -3.40 -8.32 -17.42
N GLN A 238 -3.34 -8.20 -16.10
CA GLN A 238 -4.52 -8.24 -15.25
C GLN A 238 -5.47 -7.07 -15.52
N VAL A 239 -4.94 -5.87 -15.74
CA VAL A 239 -5.75 -4.68 -16.12
C VAL A 239 -6.35 -4.85 -17.52
N ILE A 240 -5.60 -5.35 -18.50
CA ILE A 240 -6.12 -5.64 -19.85
C ILE A 240 -7.24 -6.70 -19.76
N LYS A 241 -7.06 -7.74 -18.94
CA LYS A 241 -8.09 -8.77 -18.72
C LYS A 241 -9.36 -8.19 -18.07
N TYR A 242 -9.25 -7.18 -17.21
CA TYR A 242 -10.41 -6.50 -16.62
C TYR A 242 -11.21 -5.75 -17.69
N TRP A 243 -10.54 -5.03 -18.57
CA TRP A 243 -11.18 -4.16 -19.57
C TRP A 243 -11.68 -4.87 -20.82
N HIS A 244 -11.09 -5.99 -21.20
CA HIS A 244 -11.41 -6.70 -22.44
C HIS A 244 -11.41 -5.80 -23.68
N PRO A 245 -10.36 -5.04 -23.98
CA PRO A 245 -10.35 -4.16 -25.14
C PRO A 245 -10.61 -4.95 -26.42
N THR A 246 -11.41 -4.38 -27.32
CA THR A 246 -11.81 -5.03 -28.58
C THR A 246 -10.93 -4.64 -29.76
N SER A 247 -10.09 -3.62 -29.58
CA SER A 247 -9.10 -3.17 -30.57
C SER A 247 -7.70 -3.72 -30.23
N GLY A 248 -6.83 -3.78 -31.21
CA GLY A 248 -5.50 -4.34 -31.04
C GLY A 248 -5.47 -5.85 -31.25
N TYR A 249 -4.80 -6.57 -30.35
CA TYR A 249 -4.72 -8.03 -30.42
C TYR A 249 -6.06 -8.70 -30.06
N ASN A 250 -6.43 -9.72 -30.80
CA ASN A 250 -7.62 -10.50 -30.50
C ASN A 250 -7.30 -11.62 -29.50
N TYR A 251 -7.66 -11.43 -28.24
CA TYR A 251 -7.54 -12.45 -27.19
C TYR A 251 -8.91 -13.03 -26.85
N ASN A 252 -8.94 -14.34 -26.55
CA ASN A 252 -10.12 -14.95 -25.95
C ASN A 252 -10.12 -14.73 -24.42
N TYR A 253 -10.52 -13.54 -24.00
CA TYR A 253 -10.58 -13.18 -22.59
C TYR A 253 -11.46 -14.13 -21.76
N ALA A 254 -12.54 -14.66 -22.31
CA ALA A 254 -13.43 -15.58 -21.62
C ALA A 254 -12.75 -16.90 -21.23
N SER A 255 -11.74 -17.34 -22.00
CA SER A 255 -11.00 -18.57 -21.71
C SER A 255 -9.86 -18.39 -20.72
N MET A 256 -9.50 -17.18 -20.34
CA MET A 256 -8.41 -16.89 -19.42
C MET A 256 -8.80 -17.27 -17.99
N PRO A 257 -8.07 -18.20 -17.33
CA PRO A 257 -8.39 -18.65 -15.98
C PRO A 257 -8.12 -17.58 -14.91
N VAL A 258 -8.72 -17.77 -13.73
CA VAL A 258 -8.59 -16.83 -12.60
C VAL A 258 -7.17 -16.81 -12.03
N SER A 259 -6.52 -17.98 -11.86
CA SER A 259 -5.31 -18.13 -11.05
C SER A 259 -4.22 -19.03 -11.64
N TYR A 260 -4.25 -19.26 -12.95
CA TYR A 260 -3.16 -19.94 -13.65
C TYR A 260 -3.03 -19.45 -15.09
N GLY A 261 -1.89 -19.70 -15.72
CA GLY A 261 -1.63 -19.33 -17.12
C GLY A 261 -2.09 -20.42 -18.09
N ASN A 262 -2.90 -20.04 -19.07
CA ASN A 262 -3.15 -20.82 -20.29
C ASN A 262 -2.55 -20.10 -21.50
N ASN A 263 -2.71 -20.66 -22.68
CA ASN A 263 -2.14 -20.11 -23.91
C ASN A 263 -2.51 -18.62 -24.14
N GLU A 264 -3.73 -18.20 -23.81
CA GLU A 264 -4.17 -16.82 -23.98
C GLU A 264 -3.49 -15.86 -22.97
N VAL A 265 -3.37 -16.29 -21.71
CA VAL A 265 -2.67 -15.51 -20.68
C VAL A 265 -1.18 -15.40 -21.01
N GLN A 266 -0.55 -16.51 -21.39
CA GLN A 266 0.87 -16.56 -21.79
C GLN A 266 1.14 -15.65 -22.99
N ARG A 267 0.26 -15.68 -24.01
CA ARG A 267 0.34 -14.83 -25.19
C ARG A 267 0.23 -13.35 -24.81
N LEU A 268 -0.75 -13.01 -23.98
CA LEU A 268 -0.94 -11.64 -23.51
C LEU A 268 0.31 -11.14 -22.76
N MET A 269 0.83 -11.89 -21.81
CA MET A 269 2.03 -11.50 -21.05
C MET A 269 3.28 -11.37 -21.93
N LYS A 270 3.47 -12.28 -22.88
CA LYS A 270 4.56 -12.19 -23.87
C LYS A 270 4.44 -10.93 -24.74
N ASP A 271 3.23 -10.62 -25.23
CA ASP A 271 3.02 -9.47 -26.10
C ASP A 271 3.23 -8.15 -25.34
N ILE A 272 2.81 -8.08 -24.06
CA ILE A 272 3.15 -6.94 -23.18
C ILE A 272 4.65 -6.83 -22.97
N GLY A 273 5.34 -7.94 -22.68
CA GLY A 273 6.79 -7.96 -22.52
C GLY A 273 7.51 -7.44 -23.78
N SER A 274 7.01 -7.79 -24.97
CA SER A 274 7.53 -7.29 -26.25
C SER A 274 7.26 -5.78 -26.41
N ALA A 275 6.05 -5.32 -26.10
CA ALA A 275 5.64 -3.93 -26.22
C ALA A 275 6.35 -2.99 -25.22
N THR A 276 6.75 -3.50 -24.08
CA THR A 276 7.47 -2.75 -23.03
C THR A 276 8.99 -2.93 -23.07
N ASN A 277 9.52 -3.68 -24.04
CA ASN A 277 10.95 -4.04 -24.14
C ASN A 277 11.46 -4.71 -22.84
N MET A 278 10.79 -5.76 -22.40
CA MET A 278 11.11 -6.51 -21.20
C MET A 278 12.54 -7.07 -21.24
N ALA A 279 13.33 -6.76 -20.23
CA ALA A 279 14.62 -7.40 -19.97
C ALA A 279 14.37 -8.71 -19.20
N TYR A 280 14.40 -9.83 -19.91
CA TYR A 280 14.14 -11.14 -19.33
C TYR A 280 15.31 -11.70 -18.56
N GLY A 281 15.07 -12.35 -17.41
CA GLY A 281 16.10 -12.96 -16.57
C GLY A 281 15.58 -14.08 -15.68
N CYS A 282 16.52 -14.87 -15.15
CA CYS A 282 16.21 -15.99 -14.26
C CYS A 282 16.00 -15.56 -12.80
N SER A 283 16.58 -14.44 -12.38
CA SER A 283 16.38 -13.88 -11.04
C SER A 283 15.18 -12.92 -10.97
N GLY A 284 14.63 -12.55 -12.13
CA GLY A 284 13.53 -11.63 -12.32
C GLY A 284 13.61 -11.01 -13.71
N SER A 285 12.46 -10.60 -14.25
CA SER A 285 12.35 -9.85 -15.50
C SER A 285 11.76 -8.49 -15.21
N GLY A 286 12.24 -7.44 -15.88
CA GLY A 286 11.82 -6.06 -15.62
C GLY A 286 11.68 -5.24 -16.89
N ALA A 287 10.77 -4.27 -16.85
CA ALA A 287 10.61 -3.23 -17.85
C ALA A 287 10.39 -1.89 -17.15
N GLU A 288 10.61 -0.79 -17.85
CA GLU A 288 10.31 0.54 -17.35
C GLU A 288 8.80 0.78 -17.37
N SER A 289 8.19 1.05 -16.20
CA SER A 289 6.74 1.28 -16.07
C SER A 289 6.21 2.41 -16.92
N ASN A 290 7.03 3.42 -17.24
CA ASN A 290 6.66 4.52 -18.15
C ASN A 290 6.39 4.10 -19.60
N LYS A 291 6.77 2.89 -19.99
CA LYS A 291 6.45 2.31 -21.31
C LYS A 291 5.05 1.72 -21.37
N VAL A 292 4.45 1.40 -20.22
CA VAL A 292 3.11 0.78 -20.14
C VAL A 292 2.03 1.64 -20.79
N PRO A 293 1.90 2.96 -20.53
CA PRO A 293 0.88 3.77 -21.19
C PRO A 293 1.03 3.84 -22.72
N ILE A 294 2.26 3.79 -23.19
CA ILE A 294 2.52 3.76 -24.64
C ILE A 294 2.04 2.44 -25.22
N ALA A 295 2.43 1.30 -24.61
CA ALA A 295 2.01 -0.04 -25.01
C ALA A 295 0.48 -0.18 -25.00
N LEU A 296 -0.19 0.25 -23.92
CA LEU A 296 -1.65 0.23 -23.82
C LEU A 296 -2.33 0.96 -24.98
N LYS A 297 -1.87 2.16 -25.31
CA LYS A 297 -2.48 2.99 -26.37
C LYS A 297 -2.13 2.54 -27.77
N THR A 298 -0.88 2.12 -28.03
CA THR A 298 -0.43 1.83 -29.39
C THR A 298 -0.60 0.38 -29.79
N VAL A 299 -0.66 -0.55 -28.83
CA VAL A 299 -0.69 -1.99 -29.10
C VAL A 299 -2.00 -2.63 -28.64
N PHE A 300 -2.51 -2.26 -27.45
CA PHE A 300 -3.66 -2.92 -26.82
C PHE A 300 -4.98 -2.17 -26.97
N GLY A 301 -5.02 -1.06 -27.72
CA GLY A 301 -6.23 -0.38 -28.11
C GLY A 301 -6.92 0.45 -27.03
N PHE A 302 -6.17 0.91 -26.04
CA PHE A 302 -6.68 1.84 -25.03
C PHE A 302 -6.68 3.28 -25.56
N ASN A 303 -7.71 4.04 -25.23
CA ASN A 303 -7.81 5.45 -25.58
C ASN A 303 -6.98 6.32 -24.65
N SER A 304 -6.89 5.92 -23.38
CA SER A 304 -6.13 6.67 -22.39
C SER A 304 -5.34 5.76 -21.44
N ALA A 305 -4.16 6.24 -21.04
CA ALA A 305 -3.33 5.77 -19.95
C ALA A 305 -2.24 6.81 -19.72
N ASN A 306 -2.00 7.20 -18.46
CA ASN A 306 -1.05 8.25 -18.09
C ASN A 306 -0.12 7.80 -16.98
N TYR A 307 1.19 7.95 -17.19
CA TYR A 307 2.21 7.68 -16.18
C TYR A 307 2.63 8.99 -15.50
N VAL A 308 2.38 9.09 -14.20
CA VAL A 308 2.61 10.31 -13.42
C VAL A 308 3.08 9.97 -12.02
N SER A 309 3.60 10.96 -11.29
CA SER A 309 3.94 10.80 -9.89
C SER A 309 2.72 10.37 -9.07
N TYR A 310 2.95 9.51 -8.09
CA TYR A 310 1.92 8.98 -7.21
C TYR A 310 1.14 10.07 -6.49
N SER A 311 -0.18 9.88 -6.42
CA SER A 311 -1.11 10.66 -5.60
C SER A 311 -2.27 9.76 -5.18
N TRP A 312 -2.50 9.65 -3.87
CA TRP A 312 -3.60 8.85 -3.35
C TRP A 312 -4.98 9.38 -3.80
N GLN A 313 -5.12 10.70 -3.97
CA GLN A 313 -6.34 11.30 -4.51
C GLN A 313 -6.61 10.84 -5.94
N ARG A 314 -5.56 10.71 -6.77
CA ARG A 314 -5.67 10.20 -8.14
C ARG A 314 -6.07 8.73 -8.14
N VAL A 315 -5.51 7.91 -7.23
CA VAL A 315 -5.93 6.52 -7.06
C VAL A 315 -7.42 6.45 -6.73
N LEU A 316 -7.88 7.17 -5.69
CA LEU A 316 -9.29 7.22 -5.31
C LEU A 316 -10.20 7.66 -6.46
N ASN A 317 -9.81 8.71 -7.18
CA ASN A 317 -10.60 9.21 -8.31
C ASN A 317 -10.77 8.14 -9.40
N ASN A 318 -9.70 7.40 -9.74
CA ASN A 318 -9.79 6.31 -10.71
C ASN A 318 -10.69 5.19 -10.19
N LEU A 319 -10.49 4.74 -8.95
CA LEU A 319 -11.28 3.65 -8.35
C LEU A 319 -12.77 4.01 -8.23
N ASN A 320 -13.11 5.26 -7.98
CA ASN A 320 -14.50 5.75 -7.99
C ASN A 320 -15.18 5.58 -9.38
N TYR A 321 -14.40 5.63 -10.46
CA TYR A 321 -14.87 5.30 -11.79
C TYR A 321 -14.76 3.80 -12.11
N HIS A 322 -14.38 2.95 -11.15
CA HIS A 322 -14.09 1.53 -11.35
C HIS A 322 -12.92 1.30 -12.33
N TRP A 323 -11.93 2.17 -12.31
CA TRP A 323 -10.73 2.08 -13.12
C TRP A 323 -9.55 1.60 -12.24
N PRO A 324 -9.13 0.35 -12.38
CA PRO A 324 -7.94 -0.13 -11.68
C PRO A 324 -6.70 0.64 -12.16
N VAL A 325 -5.75 0.86 -11.27
CA VAL A 325 -4.51 1.59 -11.56
C VAL A 325 -3.30 0.70 -11.34
N LEU A 326 -2.22 0.98 -12.07
CA LEU A 326 -0.93 0.36 -11.81
C LEU A 326 -0.11 1.27 -10.91
N LEU A 327 0.45 0.70 -9.87
CA LEU A 327 1.39 1.36 -8.97
C LEU A 327 2.78 0.77 -9.18
N ASP A 328 3.80 1.59 -9.16
CA ASP A 328 5.17 1.15 -9.08
C ASP A 328 5.92 1.80 -7.91
N GLY A 329 6.88 1.07 -7.35
CA GLY A 329 7.71 1.52 -6.26
C GLY A 329 8.98 0.70 -6.14
N CYS A 330 9.99 1.24 -5.44
CA CYS A 330 11.28 0.61 -5.27
C CYS A 330 11.64 0.46 -3.79
N ARG A 331 12.34 -0.61 -3.45
CA ARG A 331 12.65 -0.99 -2.07
C ARG A 331 13.69 -0.10 -1.40
N THR A 332 14.73 0.26 -2.11
CA THR A 332 15.86 1.03 -1.56
C THR A 332 16.35 2.07 -2.53
N GLN A 333 16.67 3.24 -1.99
CA GLN A 333 17.42 4.24 -2.69
C GLN A 333 18.91 4.09 -2.31
N THR A 334 19.78 3.74 -3.26
CA THR A 334 21.23 3.71 -3.05
C THR A 334 21.82 5.01 -3.57
N GLY A 335 22.28 5.86 -2.67
CA GLY A 335 22.97 7.10 -3.02
C GLY A 335 23.63 7.74 -1.80
N ASN A 336 24.83 8.27 -1.96
CA ASN A 336 25.47 9.06 -0.93
C ASN A 336 24.82 10.45 -0.87
N TRP A 337 24.26 10.82 0.27
CA TRP A 337 23.63 12.11 0.58
C TRP A 337 24.53 13.33 0.25
N PHE A 338 25.86 13.15 0.22
CA PHE A 338 26.83 14.25 0.05
C PHE A 338 27.30 14.54 -1.38
N ILE A 339 26.87 13.75 -2.37
CA ILE A 339 27.22 14.01 -3.77
C ILE A 339 25.92 14.20 -4.50
N ILE A 340 25.75 15.38 -5.12
CA ILE A 340 24.63 15.65 -6.05
C ILE A 340 24.85 14.75 -7.27
N ASN A 341 24.50 13.49 -7.14
CA ASN A 341 24.44 12.56 -8.24
C ASN A 341 23.02 12.62 -8.81
N TRP A 342 22.92 13.02 -10.04
CA TRP A 342 21.70 13.11 -10.86
C TRP A 342 21.01 11.75 -11.07
N TRP A 343 21.57 10.66 -10.53
CA TRP A 343 21.12 9.30 -10.69
C TRP A 343 20.83 8.70 -9.32
N ASN A 344 19.56 8.69 -8.93
CA ASN A 344 19.12 7.89 -7.80
C ASN A 344 19.08 6.42 -8.25
N ASN A 345 19.95 5.59 -7.71
CA ASN A 345 19.93 4.16 -7.96
C ASN A 345 18.89 3.53 -7.02
N TYR A 346 17.80 3.05 -7.58
CA TYR A 346 16.80 2.25 -6.87
C TYR A 346 17.09 0.78 -7.12
N SER A 347 16.91 -0.07 -6.11
CA SER A 347 17.01 -1.52 -6.23
C SER A 347 15.66 -2.16 -5.93
N ASP A 348 15.43 -3.33 -6.51
CA ASP A 348 14.25 -4.17 -6.28
C ASP A 348 12.92 -3.41 -6.51
N CYS A 349 12.75 -2.85 -7.70
CA CYS A 349 11.50 -2.20 -8.09
C CYS A 349 10.43 -3.23 -8.47
N HIS A 350 9.17 -2.91 -8.16
CA HIS A 350 8.01 -3.75 -8.46
C HIS A 350 6.85 -2.91 -8.99
N GLU A 351 6.06 -3.50 -9.89
CA GLU A 351 4.80 -2.95 -10.37
C GLU A 351 3.65 -3.90 -10.01
N TRP A 352 2.55 -3.35 -9.50
CA TRP A 352 1.36 -4.11 -9.09
C TRP A 352 0.08 -3.35 -9.41
N VAL A 353 -1.07 -3.98 -9.19
CA VAL A 353 -2.37 -3.34 -9.39
C VAL A 353 -2.97 -2.90 -8.07
N CYS A 354 -3.48 -1.67 -8.02
CA CYS A 354 -4.42 -1.23 -7.01
C CYS A 354 -5.82 -1.22 -7.65
N ASP A 355 -6.71 -2.06 -7.13
CA ASP A 355 -8.00 -2.33 -7.74
C ASP A 355 -9.18 -2.18 -6.76
N GLY A 356 -8.95 -1.57 -5.62
CA GLY A 356 -9.99 -1.27 -4.66
C GLY A 356 -9.54 -0.32 -3.56
N TYR A 357 -10.50 0.29 -2.90
CA TYR A 357 -10.27 1.03 -1.66
C TYR A 357 -11.38 0.81 -0.65
N SER A 358 -11.05 0.96 0.63
CA SER A 358 -11.99 1.09 1.72
C SER A 358 -11.64 2.30 2.56
N GLU A 359 -12.60 3.20 2.73
CA GLU A 359 -12.47 4.34 3.62
C GLU A 359 -13.37 4.14 4.83
N TYR A 360 -12.75 4.05 6.00
CA TYR A 360 -13.42 3.99 7.29
C TYR A 360 -13.36 5.37 7.94
N SER A 361 -14.51 6.07 7.99
CA SER A 361 -14.64 7.40 8.57
C SER A 361 -15.29 7.35 9.94
N VAL A 362 -14.73 8.12 10.86
CA VAL A 362 -15.22 8.26 12.23
C VAL A 362 -15.41 9.74 12.55
N GLU A 363 -16.61 10.11 12.98
CA GLU A 363 -16.90 11.43 13.51
C GLU A 363 -17.00 11.36 15.03
N TRP A 364 -16.31 12.24 15.72
CA TRP A 364 -16.41 12.37 17.17
C TRP A 364 -17.14 13.62 17.57
N CYS A 365 -17.67 13.58 18.78
CA CYS A 365 -18.43 14.69 19.33
C CYS A 365 -17.83 15.14 20.66
N VAL A 366 -17.93 16.43 20.94
CA VAL A 366 -17.51 17.05 22.21
C VAL A 366 -18.69 17.83 22.76
N ASN A 367 -19.06 17.60 24.02
CA ASN A 367 -20.20 18.24 24.68
C ASN A 367 -21.52 18.13 23.90
N GLY A 368 -21.78 16.98 23.31
CA GLY A 368 -23.04 16.74 22.59
C GLY A 368 -23.07 17.25 21.15
N GLN A 369 -22.00 17.88 20.67
CA GLN A 369 -21.89 18.40 19.29
C GLN A 369 -20.75 17.74 18.53
N TYR A 370 -20.98 17.43 17.24
CA TYR A 370 -19.92 16.93 16.38
C TYR A 370 -18.83 18.00 16.25
N SER A 371 -17.60 17.63 16.58
CA SER A 371 -16.48 18.58 16.65
C SER A 371 -15.29 18.20 15.78
N GLY A 372 -15.37 17.10 15.06
CA GLY A 372 -14.34 16.67 14.13
C GLY A 372 -14.50 15.21 13.72
N GLY A 373 -13.66 14.78 12.82
CA GLY A 373 -13.62 13.40 12.33
C GLY A 373 -12.24 13.05 11.80
N CYS A 374 -12.03 11.78 11.53
CA CYS A 374 -10.90 11.28 10.76
C CYS A 374 -11.35 10.12 9.86
N SER A 375 -10.64 9.95 8.78
CA SER A 375 -10.81 8.80 7.89
C SER A 375 -9.54 7.98 7.87
N TYR A 376 -9.71 6.66 7.77
CA TYR A 376 -8.65 5.71 7.54
C TYR A 376 -8.88 5.07 6.18
N LEU A 377 -7.92 5.26 5.30
CA LEU A 377 -7.96 4.75 3.94
C LEU A 377 -7.15 3.46 3.84
N TYR A 378 -7.73 2.45 3.20
CA TYR A 378 -7.07 1.21 2.82
C TYR A 378 -7.18 1.05 1.30
N PHE A 379 -6.11 0.61 0.68
CA PHE A 379 -6.13 0.19 -0.72
C PHE A 379 -6.06 -1.32 -0.83
N HIS A 380 -6.81 -1.88 -1.76
CA HIS A 380 -6.67 -3.28 -2.15
C HIS A 380 -5.57 -3.39 -3.20
N MET A 381 -4.60 -4.26 -2.91
CA MET A 381 -3.43 -4.50 -3.75
C MET A 381 -3.44 -5.91 -4.30
N ASN A 382 -3.32 -6.05 -5.60
CA ASN A 382 -3.04 -7.29 -6.30
C ASN A 382 -1.59 -7.27 -6.76
N TRP A 383 -0.74 -7.97 -6.02
CA TRP A 383 0.71 -7.89 -6.16
C TRP A 383 1.27 -8.64 -7.37
N GLY A 384 0.46 -9.45 -8.05
CA GLY A 384 0.93 -10.25 -9.19
C GLY A 384 1.91 -11.35 -8.79
N TRP A 385 1.72 -11.97 -7.63
CA TRP A 385 2.63 -12.94 -7.02
C TRP A 385 2.05 -14.35 -6.88
N HIS A 386 0.97 -14.64 -7.59
CA HIS A 386 0.35 -15.96 -7.52
C HIS A 386 1.22 -16.99 -8.25
N GLU A 387 1.59 -18.07 -7.55
CA GLU A 387 2.27 -19.22 -8.14
C GLU A 387 1.39 -20.46 -8.06
N VAL A 388 1.43 -21.30 -9.11
CA VAL A 388 0.62 -22.51 -9.17
C VAL A 388 1.03 -23.47 -8.05
N GLY A 389 0.06 -23.91 -7.28
CA GLY A 389 0.28 -24.78 -6.11
C GLY A 389 0.66 -24.02 -4.82
N VAL A 390 0.81 -22.71 -4.88
CA VAL A 390 1.00 -21.85 -3.71
C VAL A 390 -0.28 -21.06 -3.49
N THR A 391 -0.91 -21.24 -2.33
CA THR A 391 -2.18 -20.55 -1.97
C THR A 391 -1.96 -19.13 -1.46
N ASN A 392 -0.77 -18.58 -1.65
CA ASN A 392 -0.36 -17.31 -1.05
C ASN A 392 -0.03 -16.29 -2.14
N ASP A 393 -1.01 -15.48 -2.54
CA ASP A 393 -0.82 -14.40 -3.50
C ASP A 393 -0.55 -13.04 -2.84
N TYR A 394 -0.68 -12.97 -1.51
CA TYR A 394 -0.51 -11.77 -0.68
C TYR A 394 -1.45 -10.60 -1.02
N ASN A 395 -2.44 -10.79 -1.87
CA ASN A 395 -3.42 -9.77 -2.20
C ASN A 395 -4.23 -9.41 -0.96
N GLY A 396 -4.62 -8.15 -0.84
CA GLY A 396 -5.35 -7.71 0.34
C GLY A 396 -5.43 -6.20 0.52
N TRP A 397 -5.88 -5.81 1.68
CA TRP A 397 -6.15 -4.43 2.07
C TRP A 397 -5.05 -3.89 2.95
N PHE A 398 -4.47 -2.77 2.57
CA PHE A 398 -3.35 -2.15 3.26
C PHE A 398 -3.67 -0.70 3.57
N ALA A 399 -3.47 -0.30 4.83
CA ALA A 399 -3.55 1.11 5.20
C ALA A 399 -2.54 1.89 4.38
N PHE A 400 -3.04 2.85 3.62
CA PHE A 400 -2.22 3.56 2.67
C PHE A 400 -2.34 5.05 2.89
N ASP A 401 -1.20 5.65 3.12
CA ASP A 401 -0.89 7.06 2.92
C ASP A 401 -1.76 8.13 3.58
N ASN A 402 -2.27 7.92 4.77
CA ASN A 402 -2.75 9.03 5.61
C ASN A 402 -1.60 9.89 6.19
N TRP A 403 -0.37 9.64 5.72
CA TRP A 403 0.87 10.14 6.33
C TRP A 403 1.65 11.10 5.45
N ASN A 404 0.96 11.88 4.64
CA ASN A 404 1.55 13.08 4.08
C ASN A 404 1.66 14.12 5.19
N ILE A 405 2.89 14.41 5.64
CA ILE A 405 3.15 15.49 6.60
C ILE A 405 3.51 16.74 5.79
N PRO A 406 2.53 17.58 5.40
CA PRO A 406 2.78 18.76 4.58
C PRO A 406 3.77 19.72 5.22
N SER A 407 3.81 19.76 6.57
CA SER A 407 4.68 20.64 7.34
C SER A 407 6.16 20.27 7.29
N LEU A 408 6.50 19.02 6.91
CA LEU A 408 7.87 18.55 6.85
C LEU A 408 8.39 18.32 5.43
N ASN A 409 7.51 18.44 4.43
CA ASN A 409 7.82 18.18 3.02
C ASN A 409 8.57 16.84 2.80
N LYS A 410 8.23 15.83 3.60
CA LYS A 410 8.84 14.50 3.58
C LYS A 410 7.85 13.49 3.03
N ASN A 411 8.15 13.00 1.83
CA ASN A 411 7.49 11.87 1.23
C ASN A 411 8.42 10.65 1.39
N TYR A 412 8.01 9.68 2.21
CA TYR A 412 8.82 8.50 2.56
C TYR A 412 8.71 7.37 1.54
N GLN A 413 8.33 7.69 0.31
CA GLN A 413 8.08 6.69 -0.72
C GLN A 413 9.06 6.91 -1.87
N TYR A 414 9.99 5.96 -2.03
CA TYR A 414 11.00 6.03 -3.07
C TYR A 414 10.38 5.79 -4.46
N ALA A 415 10.62 6.70 -5.39
CA ALA A 415 10.30 6.61 -6.82
C ALA A 415 8.88 6.06 -7.12
N ARG A 416 7.87 6.44 -6.35
CA ARG A 416 6.50 5.99 -6.61
C ARG A 416 5.86 6.76 -7.74
N ASN A 417 5.34 5.98 -8.67
CA ASN A 417 4.52 6.50 -9.74
C ASN A 417 3.24 5.68 -9.88
N ILE A 418 2.37 6.16 -10.75
CA ILE A 418 1.09 5.55 -11.04
C ILE A 418 0.83 5.61 -12.54
N THR A 419 0.40 4.49 -13.13
CA THR A 419 -0.29 4.50 -14.41
C THR A 419 -1.79 4.53 -14.14
N SER A 420 -2.42 5.64 -14.46
CA SER A 420 -3.82 5.97 -14.16
C SER A 420 -4.59 6.32 -15.42
N GLU A 421 -5.90 6.53 -15.27
CA GLU A 421 -6.81 6.88 -16.35
C GLU A 421 -6.74 5.85 -17.51
N ILE A 422 -6.60 4.57 -17.11
CA ILE A 422 -6.53 3.45 -18.03
C ILE A 422 -7.96 3.15 -18.50
N CYS A 423 -8.26 3.53 -19.73
CA CYS A 423 -9.60 3.38 -20.30
C CYS A 423 -9.48 2.99 -21.79
N PRO A 424 -10.16 1.89 -22.22
CA PRO A 424 -10.23 1.47 -23.61
C PRO A 424 -10.97 2.44 -24.51
#